data_64e4f69ed0872a2607cb16c7eead67a3
#
_entry.id   64e4f69ed0872a2607cb16c7eead67a3
#
_cell.length_a   1.000
_cell.length_b   1.000
_cell.length_c   1.000
_cell.angle_alpha   90.00
_cell.angle_beta   90.00
_cell.angle_gamma   90.00
#
_symmetry.space_group_name_H-M   'P 1'
#
loop_
_entity.id
_entity.type
_entity.pdbx_description
1 polymer ?
#
loop_
_entity_poly.entity_id
_entity_poly.type
_entity_poly.pdbx_seq_one_letter_code
_entity_poly.pdbx_strand_id
1 'polypeptide(L)'
;IGYLGSGKGGGVELTLNSLVFGLLKKGHSVKVVAPDKSQLSETCKSAELICVKGRAQASWQHQNYYASAKTSQDSIVNAMLDKALLISNNYDLIINLSYDLEPIAKTFLSKIPIAHLISMGNESHEISNQIKKVYSKFPHNFAFHTKIQALDYPFINKPIIVGNGFQLS
;
A
#
# COMPACT_ATOMS: atom_id res chain seq x y z
N ILE A 1 11.01 -1.39 4.80
CA ILE A 1 10.59 -1.36 3.39
C ILE A 1 11.85 -1.31 2.54
N GLY A 2 12.03 -2.30 1.66
CA GLY A 2 13.10 -2.34 0.67
C GLY A 2 12.74 -1.57 -0.61
N TYR A 3 13.73 -1.25 -1.43
CA TYR A 3 13.48 -0.70 -2.77
C TYR A 3 13.04 -1.81 -3.73
N LEU A 4 12.22 -1.47 -4.72
CA LEU A 4 11.74 -2.41 -5.74
C LEU A 4 12.92 -2.91 -6.60
N GLY A 5 12.92 -4.17 -6.95
CA GLY A 5 14.03 -4.83 -7.66
C GLY A 5 15.16 -5.33 -6.73
N SER A 6 15.03 -5.12 -5.41
CA SER A 6 16.02 -5.60 -4.44
C SER A 6 15.88 -7.08 -4.09
N GLY A 7 14.75 -7.70 -4.40
CA GLY A 7 14.37 -9.02 -3.91
C GLY A 7 14.06 -9.07 -2.40
N LYS A 8 14.19 -7.94 -1.70
CA LYS A 8 13.93 -7.83 -0.26
C LYS A 8 12.49 -7.41 0.07
N GLY A 9 11.72 -6.98 -0.93
CA GLY A 9 10.33 -6.56 -0.79
C GLY A 9 9.33 -7.71 -0.66
N GLY A 10 9.76 -8.94 -0.85
CA GLY A 10 8.93 -10.14 -0.71
C GLY A 10 7.66 -10.08 -1.56
N GLY A 11 6.54 -10.53 -0.99
CA GLY A 11 5.24 -10.59 -1.68
C GLY A 11 4.70 -9.24 -2.15
N VAL A 12 5.04 -8.14 -1.46
CA VAL A 12 4.58 -6.80 -1.85
C VAL A 12 5.14 -6.38 -3.21
N GLU A 13 6.40 -6.72 -3.49
CA GLU A 13 7.05 -6.40 -4.77
C GLU A 13 6.39 -7.16 -5.93
N LEU A 14 6.09 -8.44 -5.73
CA LEU A 14 5.37 -9.26 -6.71
C LEU A 14 3.95 -8.73 -6.93
N THR A 15 3.24 -8.39 -5.86
CA THR A 15 1.90 -7.80 -5.92
C THR A 15 1.89 -6.50 -6.70
N LEU A 16 2.85 -5.60 -6.43
CA LEU A 16 2.96 -4.33 -7.13
C LEU A 16 3.18 -4.53 -8.62
N ASN A 17 4.14 -5.38 -8.99
CA ASN A 17 4.43 -5.66 -10.40
C ASN A 17 3.21 -6.24 -11.13
N SER A 18 2.51 -7.20 -10.53
CA SER A 18 1.30 -7.81 -11.11
C SER A 18 0.16 -6.79 -11.27
N LEU A 19 -0.02 -5.92 -10.25
CA LEU A 19 -1.04 -4.89 -10.27
C LEU A 19 -0.74 -3.83 -11.35
N VAL A 20 0.49 -3.31 -11.39
CA VAL A 20 0.92 -2.32 -12.38
C VAL A 20 0.77 -2.88 -13.80
N PHE A 21 1.26 -4.09 -14.04
CA PHE A 21 1.10 -4.77 -15.33
C PHE A 21 -0.37 -4.91 -15.74
N GLY A 22 -1.22 -5.38 -14.82
CA GLY A 22 -2.66 -5.55 -15.07
C GLY A 22 -3.37 -4.23 -15.40
N LEU A 23 -3.04 -3.14 -14.70
CA LEU A 23 -3.59 -1.82 -14.95
C LEU A 23 -3.14 -1.26 -16.32
N LEU A 24 -1.84 -1.35 -16.63
CA LEU A 24 -1.29 -0.93 -17.93
C LEU A 24 -1.95 -1.70 -19.09
N LYS A 25 -2.13 -3.02 -18.93
CA LYS A 25 -2.78 -3.87 -19.93
C LYS A 25 -4.26 -3.50 -20.17
N LYS A 26 -4.90 -2.89 -19.18
CA LYS A 26 -6.26 -2.35 -19.26
C LYS A 26 -6.31 -0.91 -19.79
N GLY A 27 -5.19 -0.32 -20.14
CA GLY A 27 -5.10 1.04 -20.70
C GLY A 27 -5.08 2.15 -19.65
N HIS A 28 -4.87 1.83 -18.36
CA HIS A 28 -4.72 2.85 -17.33
C HIS A 28 -3.32 3.48 -17.38
N SER A 29 -3.25 4.78 -17.10
CA SER A 29 -1.99 5.47 -16.81
C SER A 29 -1.58 5.20 -15.37
N VAL A 30 -0.38 4.69 -15.17
CA VAL A 30 0.11 4.28 -13.84
C VAL A 30 1.39 5.02 -13.50
N LYS A 31 1.42 5.57 -12.28
CA LYS A 31 2.62 6.14 -11.69
C LYS A 31 2.90 5.45 -10.36
N VAL A 32 4.11 5.00 -10.19
CA VAL A 32 4.57 4.31 -8.97
C VAL A 32 5.45 5.25 -8.17
N VAL A 33 5.12 5.44 -6.89
CA VAL A 33 5.99 6.15 -5.93
C VAL A 33 6.64 5.11 -5.04
N ALA A 34 7.95 5.06 -5.02
CA ALA A 34 8.73 4.01 -4.36
C ALA A 34 10.00 4.56 -3.70
N PRO A 35 10.67 3.77 -2.82
CA PRO A 35 11.94 4.15 -2.22
C PRO A 35 13.02 4.41 -3.26
N ASP A 36 14.02 5.23 -2.90
CA ASP A 36 15.19 5.49 -3.72
C ASP A 36 15.85 4.17 -4.19
N LYS A 37 16.46 4.18 -5.39
CA LYS A 37 17.04 3.02 -6.09
C LYS A 37 16.04 1.97 -6.57
N SER A 38 14.73 2.18 -6.42
CA SER A 38 13.71 1.28 -6.98
C SER A 38 13.78 1.20 -8.49
N GLN A 39 13.46 0.03 -9.03
CA GLN A 39 13.36 -0.23 -10.45
C GLN A 39 12.07 -1.01 -10.73
N LEU A 40 11.39 -0.69 -11.82
CA LEU A 40 10.25 -1.47 -12.30
C LEU A 40 10.74 -2.65 -13.15
N SER A 41 9.98 -3.73 -13.11
CA SER A 41 10.21 -4.87 -14.02
C SER A 41 10.03 -4.44 -15.48
N GLU A 42 10.64 -5.20 -16.40
CA GLU A 42 10.53 -4.96 -17.85
C GLU A 42 9.07 -4.82 -18.33
N THR A 43 8.18 -5.63 -17.77
CA THR A 43 6.75 -5.64 -18.11
C THR A 43 5.99 -4.42 -17.59
N CYS A 44 6.58 -3.66 -16.68
CA CYS A 44 6.02 -2.45 -16.08
C CYS A 44 6.70 -1.15 -16.55
N LYS A 45 7.61 -1.20 -17.51
CA LYS A 45 8.41 -0.04 -17.96
C LYS A 45 7.60 1.12 -18.52
N SER A 46 6.38 0.89 -18.98
CA SER A 46 5.50 1.97 -19.45
C SER A 46 4.83 2.74 -18.29
N ALA A 47 4.92 2.27 -17.06
CA ALA A 47 4.56 3.07 -15.90
C ALA A 47 5.66 4.08 -15.57
N GLU A 48 5.27 5.24 -15.08
CA GLU A 48 6.23 6.23 -14.57
C GLU A 48 6.64 5.87 -13.13
N LEU A 49 7.94 5.91 -12.83
CA LEU A 49 8.49 5.67 -11.51
C LEU A 49 9.02 6.96 -10.90
N ILE A 50 8.56 7.28 -9.70
CA ILE A 50 9.10 8.36 -8.87
C ILE A 50 9.76 7.74 -7.64
N CYS A 51 11.08 7.92 -7.53
CA CYS A 51 11.84 7.51 -6.37
C CYS A 51 11.91 8.64 -5.34
N VAL A 52 11.72 8.30 -4.07
CA VAL A 52 11.84 9.24 -2.95
C VAL A 52 12.82 8.72 -1.91
N LYS A 53 13.45 9.65 -1.17
CA LYS A 53 14.35 9.34 -0.06
C LYS A 53 13.60 9.49 1.26
N GLY A 54 13.97 8.64 2.22
CA GLY A 54 13.42 8.70 3.57
C GLY A 54 14.08 7.65 4.44
N ARG A 55 13.91 7.76 5.75
CA ARG A 55 14.44 6.81 6.72
C ARG A 55 13.65 5.51 6.65
N ALA A 56 14.35 4.39 6.48
CA ALA A 56 13.74 3.07 6.53
C ALA A 56 13.14 2.79 7.92
N GLN A 57 12.05 2.03 7.95
CA GLN A 57 11.44 1.55 9.18
C GLN A 57 11.41 0.02 9.21
N ALA A 58 11.38 -0.53 10.43
CA ALA A 58 11.25 -1.96 10.64
C ALA A 58 9.87 -2.48 10.19
N SER A 59 9.82 -3.75 9.79
CA SER A 59 8.55 -4.41 9.48
C SER A 59 7.70 -4.58 10.75
N TRP A 60 6.40 -4.41 10.61
CA TRP A 60 5.43 -4.63 11.70
C TRP A 60 5.44 -6.06 12.23
N GLN A 61 5.76 -7.05 11.40
CA GLN A 61 5.90 -8.47 11.80
C GLN A 61 6.93 -8.71 12.91
N HIS A 62 7.84 -7.76 13.13
CA HIS A 62 8.92 -7.87 14.13
C HIS A 62 8.75 -6.88 15.27
N GLN A 63 7.59 -6.23 15.38
CA GLN A 63 7.29 -5.27 16.43
C GLN A 63 6.26 -5.84 17.41
N ASN A 64 6.24 -5.27 18.64
CA ASN A 64 5.19 -5.59 19.58
C ASN A 64 3.84 -5.08 19.07
N TYR A 65 2.79 -5.89 19.19
CA TYR A 65 1.43 -5.55 18.75
C TYR A 65 0.92 -4.22 19.30
N TYR A 66 1.30 -3.86 20.51
CA TYR A 66 0.93 -2.61 21.18
C TYR A 66 1.99 -1.51 21.05
N ALA A 67 3.03 -1.72 20.25
CA ALA A 67 3.99 -0.66 19.96
C ALA A 67 3.30 0.50 19.24
N SER A 68 3.80 1.72 19.46
CA SER A 68 3.29 2.89 18.74
C SER A 68 3.54 2.76 17.25
N ALA A 69 2.47 2.93 16.47
CA ALA A 69 2.52 2.87 15.00
C ALA A 69 2.86 4.22 14.36
N LYS A 70 3.11 5.26 15.15
CA LYS A 70 3.53 6.57 14.63
C LYS A 70 4.90 6.47 14.01
N THR A 71 5.01 6.89 12.75
CA THR A 71 6.30 6.98 12.06
C THR A 71 6.87 8.39 12.20
N SER A 72 8.20 8.51 12.10
CA SER A 72 8.85 9.82 12.07
C SER A 72 8.53 10.57 10.78
N GLN A 73 8.56 11.90 10.80
CA GLN A 73 8.29 12.72 9.62
C GLN A 73 9.22 12.41 8.45
N ASP A 74 10.47 12.05 8.73
CA ASP A 74 11.48 11.70 7.73
C ASP A 74 11.40 10.22 7.27
N SER A 75 10.35 9.48 7.67
CA SER A 75 10.18 8.09 7.24
C SER A 75 9.94 7.98 5.74
N ILE A 76 10.41 6.86 5.17
CA ILE A 76 10.20 6.57 3.74
C ILE A 76 8.70 6.46 3.39
N VAL A 77 7.87 5.99 4.32
CA VAL A 77 6.42 5.88 4.12
C VAL A 77 5.79 7.26 4.00
N ASN A 78 6.15 8.18 4.89
CA ASN A 78 5.67 9.57 4.82
C ASN A 78 6.14 10.25 3.55
N ALA A 79 7.41 10.09 3.16
CA ALA A 79 7.94 10.68 1.93
C ALA A 79 7.20 10.17 0.67
N MET A 80 6.89 8.85 0.61
CA MET A 80 6.09 8.28 -0.49
C MET A 80 4.66 8.83 -0.48
N LEU A 81 4.03 8.88 0.68
CA LEU A 81 2.66 9.37 0.83
C LEU A 81 2.53 10.84 0.45
N ASP A 82 3.41 11.71 0.96
CA ASP A 82 3.42 13.13 0.64
C ASP A 82 3.62 13.37 -0.85
N LYS A 83 4.52 12.59 -1.48
CA LYS A 83 4.72 12.67 -2.94
C LYS A 83 3.47 12.23 -3.69
N ALA A 84 2.83 11.13 -3.30
CA ALA A 84 1.61 10.65 -3.92
C ALA A 84 0.47 11.67 -3.80
N LEU A 85 0.28 12.26 -2.61
CA LEU A 85 -0.73 13.30 -2.38
C LEU A 85 -0.45 14.58 -3.18
N LEU A 86 0.82 14.98 -3.29
CA LEU A 86 1.22 16.17 -4.06
C LEU A 86 0.82 16.07 -5.53
N ILE A 87 0.93 14.89 -6.13
CA ILE A 87 0.61 14.68 -7.55
C ILE A 87 -0.81 14.17 -7.79
N SER A 88 -1.58 13.93 -6.73
CA SER A 88 -2.88 13.24 -6.78
C SER A 88 -3.92 13.92 -7.66
N ASN A 89 -3.87 15.24 -7.83
CA ASN A 89 -4.83 15.98 -8.65
C ASN A 89 -4.86 15.55 -10.15
N ASN A 90 -3.84 14.82 -10.59
CA ASN A 90 -3.74 14.31 -11.97
C ASN A 90 -4.20 12.83 -12.09
N TYR A 91 -4.78 12.26 -11.04
CA TYR A 91 -5.15 10.84 -10.97
C TYR A 91 -6.54 10.67 -10.36
N ASP A 92 -7.18 9.55 -10.70
CA ASP A 92 -8.51 9.20 -10.20
C ASP A 92 -8.45 8.41 -8.90
N LEU A 93 -7.32 7.77 -8.61
CA LEU A 93 -7.17 6.84 -7.48
C LEU A 93 -5.72 6.76 -7.01
N ILE A 94 -5.51 6.69 -5.71
CA ILE A 94 -4.27 6.22 -5.08
C ILE A 94 -4.48 4.78 -4.61
N ILE A 95 -3.55 3.87 -4.93
CA ILE A 95 -3.52 2.51 -4.41
C ILE A 95 -2.38 2.42 -3.40
N ASN A 96 -2.71 2.20 -2.14
CA ASN A 96 -1.75 2.02 -1.06
C ASN A 96 -1.51 0.54 -0.79
N LEU A 97 -0.24 0.11 -0.88
CA LEU A 97 0.22 -1.24 -0.57
C LEU A 97 0.99 -1.31 0.77
N SER A 98 1.13 -0.17 1.44
CA SER A 98 1.85 -0.08 2.71
C SER A 98 0.90 -0.36 3.88
N TYR A 99 1.31 -1.24 4.80
CA TYR A 99 0.62 -1.48 6.05
C TYR A 99 1.18 -0.53 7.12
N ASP A 100 0.72 0.71 7.10
CA ASP A 100 1.19 1.78 7.97
C ASP A 100 0.05 2.71 8.39
N LEU A 101 0.21 3.37 9.54
CA LEU A 101 -0.82 4.21 10.15
C LEU A 101 -1.19 5.42 9.28
N GLU A 102 -0.17 6.14 8.81
CA GLU A 102 -0.34 7.43 8.13
C GLU A 102 -1.08 7.31 6.80
N PRO A 103 -0.76 6.37 5.89
CA PRO A 103 -1.51 6.19 4.66
C PRO A 103 -2.99 5.93 4.89
N ILE A 104 -3.32 5.14 5.92
CA ILE A 104 -4.71 4.83 6.28
C ILE A 104 -5.39 6.07 6.86
N ALA A 105 -4.73 6.79 7.78
CA ALA A 105 -5.27 7.99 8.40
C ALA A 105 -5.55 9.11 7.38
N LYS A 106 -4.68 9.28 6.39
CA LYS A 106 -4.79 10.31 5.35
C LYS A 106 -5.97 10.11 4.39
N THR A 107 -6.62 8.94 4.40
CA THR A 107 -7.86 8.71 3.64
C THR A 107 -8.93 9.76 3.93
N PHE A 108 -9.03 10.23 5.17
CA PHE A 108 -9.98 11.29 5.53
C PHE A 108 -9.68 12.67 4.94
N LEU A 109 -8.45 12.90 4.53
CA LEU A 109 -7.95 14.20 4.05
C LEU A 109 -7.64 14.21 2.55
N SER A 110 -7.67 13.05 1.91
CA SER A 110 -7.39 12.94 0.49
C SER A 110 -8.53 13.49 -0.35
N LYS A 111 -8.20 14.23 -1.40
CA LYS A 111 -9.17 14.76 -2.39
C LYS A 111 -9.65 13.70 -3.37
N ILE A 112 -8.88 12.64 -3.56
CA ILE A 112 -9.23 11.50 -4.40
C ILE A 112 -9.28 10.23 -3.55
N PRO A 113 -10.00 9.17 -3.95
CA PRO A 113 -10.05 7.92 -3.20
C PRO A 113 -8.66 7.31 -2.98
N ILE A 114 -8.44 6.72 -1.79
CA ILE A 114 -7.27 5.88 -1.52
C ILE A 114 -7.79 4.47 -1.29
N ALA A 115 -7.46 3.54 -2.18
CA ALA A 115 -7.70 2.12 -1.99
C ALA A 115 -6.52 1.48 -1.23
N HIS A 116 -6.82 0.75 -0.18
CA HIS A 116 -5.82 0.04 0.63
C HIS A 116 -5.88 -1.45 0.32
N LEU A 117 -4.81 -1.99 -0.25
CA LEU A 117 -4.63 -3.43 -0.36
C LEU A 117 -3.86 -3.90 0.87
N ILE A 118 -4.58 -4.46 1.83
CA ILE A 118 -4.01 -4.97 3.07
C ILE A 118 -3.36 -6.33 2.77
N SER A 119 -2.04 -6.39 2.88
CA SER A 119 -1.23 -7.57 2.59
C SER A 119 -0.73 -8.29 3.84
N MET A 120 -0.98 -7.74 5.02
CA MET A 120 -0.56 -8.29 6.33
C MET A 120 -1.77 -8.68 7.17
N GLY A 121 -1.56 -9.58 8.11
CA GLY A 121 -2.50 -9.84 9.19
C GLY A 121 -2.61 -8.62 10.15
N ASN A 122 -3.34 -8.78 11.23
CA ASN A 122 -3.49 -7.74 12.24
C ASN A 122 -2.25 -7.67 13.14
N GLU A 123 -1.19 -7.04 12.65
CA GLU A 123 0.13 -6.97 13.31
C GLU A 123 0.30 -5.76 14.25
N SER A 124 -0.67 -4.83 14.27
CA SER A 124 -0.60 -3.63 15.10
C SER A 124 -1.97 -3.18 15.58
N HIS A 125 -2.09 -2.99 16.89
CA HIS A 125 -3.31 -2.49 17.51
C HIS A 125 -3.72 -1.10 17.00
N GLU A 126 -2.77 -0.16 16.89
CA GLU A 126 -3.04 1.19 16.44
C GLU A 126 -3.48 1.21 14.95
N ILE A 127 -2.79 0.43 14.10
CA ILE A 127 -3.14 0.35 12.67
C ILE A 127 -4.52 -0.31 12.51
N SER A 128 -4.80 -1.39 13.24
CA SER A 128 -6.11 -2.05 13.22
C SER A 128 -7.24 -1.11 13.62
N ASN A 129 -7.06 -0.34 14.68
CA ASN A 129 -8.02 0.67 15.11
C ASN A 129 -8.23 1.77 14.06
N GLN A 130 -7.15 2.18 13.37
CA GLN A 130 -7.25 3.16 12.29
C GLN A 130 -7.99 2.58 11.08
N ILE A 131 -7.72 1.32 10.70
CA ILE A 131 -8.49 0.61 9.65
C ILE A 131 -9.96 0.60 10.03
N LYS A 132 -10.31 0.20 11.26
CA LYS A 132 -11.70 0.20 11.75
C LYS A 132 -12.37 1.56 11.59
N LYS A 133 -11.67 2.62 11.96
CA LYS A 133 -12.15 4.01 11.87
C LYS A 133 -12.43 4.44 10.42
N VAL A 134 -11.50 4.13 9.51
CA VAL A 134 -11.64 4.48 8.09
C VAL A 134 -12.70 3.60 7.43
N TYR A 135 -12.69 2.30 7.71
CA TYR A 135 -13.67 1.34 7.17
C TYR A 135 -15.11 1.72 7.50
N SER A 136 -15.37 2.25 8.71
CA SER A 136 -16.74 2.67 9.10
C SER A 136 -17.32 3.77 8.20
N LYS A 137 -16.47 4.57 7.54
CA LYS A 137 -16.90 5.63 6.61
C LYS A 137 -16.66 5.28 5.13
N PHE A 138 -15.63 4.50 4.85
CA PHE A 138 -15.18 4.17 3.50
C PHE A 138 -14.97 2.65 3.35
N PRO A 139 -16.03 1.83 3.47
CA PRO A 139 -15.91 0.37 3.48
C PRO A 139 -15.35 -0.20 2.17
N HIS A 140 -15.58 0.49 1.06
CA HIS A 140 -15.11 0.05 -0.27
C HIS A 140 -13.64 0.39 -0.56
N ASN A 141 -12.96 1.07 0.35
CA ASN A 141 -11.56 1.45 0.17
C ASN A 141 -10.57 0.36 0.62
N PHE A 142 -11.05 -0.78 1.15
CA PHE A 142 -10.20 -1.85 1.66
C PHE A 142 -10.39 -3.13 0.89
N ALA A 143 -9.28 -3.72 0.46
CA ALA A 143 -9.23 -5.02 -0.19
C ALA A 143 -8.19 -5.92 0.48
N PHE A 144 -8.38 -7.22 0.37
CA PHE A 144 -7.54 -8.27 0.94
C PHE A 144 -7.20 -9.30 -0.13
N HIS A 145 -6.07 -9.99 0.04
CA HIS A 145 -5.71 -11.07 -0.86
C HIS A 145 -6.59 -12.31 -0.68
N THR A 146 -6.94 -12.65 0.57
CA THR A 146 -7.72 -13.84 0.89
C THR A 146 -8.80 -13.57 1.92
N LYS A 147 -9.83 -14.42 1.95
CA LYS A 147 -10.86 -14.40 2.99
C LYS A 147 -10.28 -14.66 4.37
N ILE A 148 -9.31 -15.58 4.48
CA ILE A 148 -8.65 -15.92 5.76
C ILE A 148 -7.97 -14.69 6.33
N GLN A 149 -7.22 -13.95 5.53
CA GLN A 149 -6.57 -12.71 5.95
C GLN A 149 -7.57 -11.65 6.44
N ALA A 150 -8.73 -11.54 5.78
CA ALA A 150 -9.76 -10.59 6.18
C ALA A 150 -10.39 -10.94 7.56
N LEU A 151 -10.33 -12.21 7.99
CA LEU A 151 -10.83 -12.64 9.30
C LEU A 151 -10.02 -12.06 10.47
N ASP A 152 -8.77 -11.65 10.25
CA ASP A 152 -7.97 -10.95 11.26
C ASP A 152 -8.55 -9.57 11.62
N TYR A 153 -9.51 -9.09 10.83
CA TYR A 153 -10.20 -7.82 11.01
C TYR A 153 -11.71 -8.04 11.22
N PRO A 154 -12.15 -8.49 12.41
CA PRO A 154 -13.53 -8.96 12.67
C PRO A 154 -14.61 -7.90 12.49
N PHE A 155 -14.22 -6.63 12.40
CA PHE A 155 -15.14 -5.52 12.12
C PHE A 155 -15.44 -5.35 10.61
N ILE A 156 -14.76 -6.10 9.72
CA ILE A 156 -14.99 -6.07 8.27
C ILE A 156 -16.01 -7.14 7.89
N ASN A 157 -17.26 -6.72 7.72
CA ASN A 157 -18.36 -7.65 7.47
C ASN A 157 -18.42 -8.16 6.01
N LYS A 158 -17.97 -7.34 5.04
CA LYS A 158 -18.02 -7.65 3.60
C LYS A 158 -16.66 -7.34 2.96
N PRO A 159 -15.65 -8.19 3.15
CA PRO A 159 -14.34 -7.93 2.59
C PRO A 159 -14.34 -8.01 1.07
N ILE A 160 -13.66 -7.08 0.41
CA ILE A 160 -13.32 -7.18 -1.00
C ILE A 160 -12.10 -8.08 -1.10
N ILE A 161 -12.21 -9.17 -1.84
CA ILE A 161 -11.12 -10.12 -2.04
C ILE A 161 -10.61 -10.01 -3.47
N VAL A 162 -9.34 -9.69 -3.63
CA VAL A 162 -8.71 -9.53 -4.96
C VAL A 162 -7.89 -10.74 -5.39
N GLY A 163 -7.62 -11.67 -4.47
CA GLY A 163 -6.79 -12.84 -4.74
C GLY A 163 -5.29 -12.51 -4.84
N ASN A 164 -4.51 -13.55 -5.17
CA ASN A 164 -3.08 -13.42 -5.47
C ASN A 164 -2.90 -13.63 -6.97
N GLY A 165 -2.59 -12.58 -7.69
CA GLY A 165 -2.24 -12.66 -9.10
C GLY A 165 -0.72 -12.75 -9.27
N PHE A 166 -0.24 -13.73 -10.05
CA PHE A 166 1.14 -13.81 -10.48
C PHE A 166 1.18 -13.73 -12.00
N GLN A 167 2.14 -12.98 -12.52
CA GLN A 167 2.47 -13.05 -13.91
C GLN A 167 3.30 -14.32 -14.11
N LEU A 168 2.77 -15.27 -14.89
CA LEU A 168 3.58 -16.38 -15.39
C LEU A 168 4.50 -15.81 -16.47
N SER A 169 5.80 -15.99 -16.27
CA SER A 169 6.84 -15.63 -17.25
C SER A 169 6.79 -16.57 -18.45
#